data_5cd349e43ba42b031066b3269159cf04
#
_entry.id   5cd349e43ba42b031066b3269159cf04
#
_cell.length_a   1.000
_cell.length_b   1.000
_cell.length_c   1.000
_cell.angle_alpha   90.00
_cell.angle_beta   90.00
_cell.angle_gamma   90.00
#
_symmetry.space_group_name_H-M   'P 1'
#
loop_
_entity.id
_entity.type
_entity.pdbx_description
1 polymer ?
#
loop_
_entity_poly.entity_id
_entity_poly.type
_entity_poly.pdbx_seq_one_letter_code
_entity_poly.pdbx_strand_id
1 'polypeptide(L)'
;MGKRLVMCTSTGCLEYAPERYRKLGIDIIRVHLHFKGKEYLEGLDLDPVDLYKQMEDTKDMRDNLPHTSMPTNPEIAEHFEKAIADGYDEVIVICISSGLGGTYNFVRLTAEDYEDRLKITVIDSKITCFIEGYLAVMAKKMVDEGVPTETIVKELNWVMRHREFVGLDSRLDYLIYNGRLKGGAAFFGKLMSVCPVIHFNENGEIVSLTTGIGEKKALVKTCQIMQGIIKDRDPKDYILLHTFTGPRPLNRLLEIEKDYGIKCNHEDVIMSPVSGIHNGPWLAAYMYIPIRREDENIDE
;
A
#
# COMPACT_ATOMS: atom_id res chain seq x y z
N MET A 1 27.16 -4.73 -15.45
CA MET A 1 26.33 -5.11 -14.30
C MET A 1 25.52 -6.32 -14.70
N GLY A 2 25.26 -7.25 -13.79
CA GLY A 2 24.40 -8.39 -14.01
C GLY A 2 22.95 -8.01 -14.31
N LYS A 3 22.15 -8.96 -14.78
CA LYS A 3 20.72 -8.76 -15.06
C LYS A 3 19.93 -8.72 -13.76
N ARG A 4 19.14 -7.67 -13.54
CA ARG A 4 18.40 -7.45 -12.29
C ARG A 4 16.90 -7.49 -12.50
N LEU A 5 16.16 -8.12 -11.59
CA LEU A 5 14.70 -8.17 -11.56
C LEU A 5 14.17 -7.38 -10.36
N VAL A 6 13.04 -6.71 -10.54
CA VAL A 6 12.29 -6.11 -9.44
C VAL A 6 10.99 -6.89 -9.25
N MET A 7 10.70 -7.24 -8.02
CA MET A 7 9.45 -7.87 -7.58
C MET A 7 8.71 -6.98 -6.58
N CYS A 8 7.38 -7.13 -6.52
CA CYS A 8 6.53 -6.44 -5.56
C CYS A 8 5.47 -7.40 -5.01
N THR A 9 5.08 -7.26 -3.75
CA THR A 9 3.89 -7.97 -3.29
C THR A 9 2.63 -7.37 -3.91
N SER A 10 1.61 -8.18 -4.17
CA SER A 10 0.37 -7.76 -4.84
C SER A 10 -0.36 -6.63 -4.11
N THR A 11 -0.11 -6.47 -2.81
CA THR A 11 -0.59 -5.36 -1.97
C THR A 11 -0.16 -3.97 -2.47
N GLY A 12 0.85 -3.89 -3.35
CA GLY A 12 1.32 -2.66 -3.99
C GLY A 12 0.39 -2.08 -5.06
N CYS A 13 -0.77 -2.69 -5.30
CA CYS A 13 -1.81 -2.20 -6.23
C CYS A 13 -1.35 -1.97 -7.67
N LEU A 14 -0.21 -2.52 -8.10
CA LEU A 14 0.35 -2.29 -9.44
C LEU A 14 -0.57 -2.79 -10.55
N GLU A 15 -1.35 -3.84 -10.30
CA GLU A 15 -2.28 -4.42 -11.28
C GLU A 15 -3.51 -3.52 -11.52
N TYR A 16 -3.79 -2.61 -10.59
CA TYR A 16 -4.89 -1.63 -10.66
C TYR A 16 -4.40 -0.21 -11.00
N ALA A 17 -3.08 -0.05 -11.11
CA ALA A 17 -2.44 1.21 -11.46
C ALA A 17 -2.54 1.51 -12.97
N PRO A 18 -2.27 2.75 -13.40
CA PRO A 18 -2.19 3.11 -14.82
C PRO A 18 -1.28 2.18 -15.63
N GLU A 19 -1.65 1.94 -16.89
CA GLU A 19 -1.00 0.96 -17.79
C GLU A 19 0.52 1.17 -17.89
N ARG A 20 0.98 2.41 -17.85
CA ARG A 20 2.41 2.75 -17.88
C ARG A 20 3.23 2.10 -16.75
N TYR A 21 2.59 1.77 -15.61
CA TYR A 21 3.24 1.08 -14.50
C TYR A 21 3.11 -0.44 -14.61
N ARG A 22 1.95 -0.93 -15.06
CA ARG A 22 1.70 -2.37 -15.26
C ARG A 22 2.64 -2.99 -16.29
N LYS A 23 3.07 -2.22 -17.30
CA LYS A 23 3.95 -2.68 -18.40
C LYS A 23 5.45 -2.64 -18.07
N LEU A 24 5.85 -2.25 -16.86
CA LEU A 24 7.28 -2.17 -16.50
C LEU A 24 7.95 -3.53 -16.31
N GLY A 25 7.22 -4.63 -16.28
CA GLY A 25 7.80 -5.97 -16.08
C GLY A 25 8.27 -6.22 -14.65
N ILE A 26 7.58 -5.61 -13.67
CA ILE A 26 7.75 -5.93 -12.25
C ILE A 26 7.02 -7.24 -11.99
N ASP A 27 7.68 -8.22 -11.39
CA ASP A 27 7.07 -9.50 -11.03
C ASP A 27 6.27 -9.38 -9.73
N ILE A 28 5.12 -10.07 -9.64
CA ILE A 28 4.17 -9.89 -8.53
C ILE A 28 4.06 -11.16 -7.70
N ILE A 29 4.54 -11.09 -6.45
CA ILE A 29 4.33 -12.12 -5.42
C ILE A 29 2.93 -11.94 -4.84
N ARG A 30 2.06 -12.94 -5.04
CA ARG A 30 0.65 -12.83 -4.73
C ARG A 30 0.31 -13.23 -3.30
N VAL A 31 -0.56 -12.46 -2.68
CA VAL A 31 -1.17 -12.73 -1.38
C VAL A 31 -2.53 -13.37 -1.60
N HIS A 32 -2.91 -14.30 -0.74
CA HIS A 32 -4.21 -14.98 -0.80
C HIS A 32 -5.28 -14.20 -0.04
N LEU A 33 -6.49 -14.24 -0.55
CA LEU A 33 -7.67 -13.65 0.05
C LEU A 33 -8.74 -14.72 0.24
N HIS A 34 -9.35 -14.75 1.42
CA HIS A 34 -10.43 -15.69 1.77
C HIS A 34 -11.71 -14.90 2.06
N PHE A 35 -12.76 -15.19 1.30
CA PHE A 35 -14.06 -14.54 1.46
C PHE A 35 -15.21 -15.47 1.11
N LYS A 36 -16.22 -15.55 1.98
CA LYS A 36 -17.41 -16.40 1.80
C LYS A 36 -17.08 -17.86 1.49
N GLY A 37 -16.08 -18.41 2.18
CA GLY A 37 -15.67 -19.81 2.03
C GLY A 37 -14.90 -20.13 0.74
N LYS A 38 -14.48 -19.11 -0.01
CA LYS A 38 -13.63 -19.24 -1.21
C LYS A 38 -12.28 -18.59 -0.98
N GLU A 39 -11.28 -19.15 -1.62
CA GLU A 39 -9.94 -18.57 -1.71
C GLU A 39 -9.75 -17.95 -3.09
N TYR A 40 -9.05 -16.81 -3.12
CA TYR A 40 -8.75 -16.05 -4.32
C TYR A 40 -7.28 -15.63 -4.29
N LEU A 41 -6.62 -15.63 -5.46
CA LEU A 41 -5.33 -15.00 -5.66
C LEU A 41 -5.52 -13.55 -6.08
N GLU A 42 -4.90 -12.65 -5.33
CA GLU A 42 -5.02 -11.23 -5.62
C GLU A 42 -4.53 -10.87 -7.02
N GLY A 43 -5.28 -10.00 -7.69
CA GLY A 43 -4.98 -9.53 -9.04
C GLY A 43 -5.37 -10.48 -10.17
N LEU A 44 -5.85 -11.71 -9.86
CA LEU A 44 -6.26 -12.69 -10.85
C LEU A 44 -7.75 -13.03 -10.78
N ASP A 45 -8.23 -13.33 -9.59
CA ASP A 45 -9.50 -14.03 -9.43
C ASP A 45 -10.67 -13.13 -9.03
N LEU A 46 -10.37 -11.87 -8.61
CA LEU A 46 -11.38 -11.01 -8.01
C LEU A 46 -11.18 -9.55 -8.40
N ASP A 47 -12.21 -8.95 -8.97
CA ASP A 47 -12.25 -7.51 -9.22
C ASP A 47 -12.49 -6.74 -7.91
N PRO A 48 -11.73 -5.68 -7.61
CA PRO A 48 -11.87 -4.92 -6.38
C PRO A 48 -13.23 -4.23 -6.25
N VAL A 49 -13.82 -3.74 -7.34
CA VAL A 49 -15.14 -3.08 -7.32
C VAL A 49 -16.23 -4.08 -6.93
N ASP A 50 -16.19 -5.27 -7.51
CA ASP A 50 -17.14 -6.34 -7.18
C ASP A 50 -16.99 -6.83 -5.74
N LEU A 51 -15.74 -6.96 -5.26
CA LEU A 51 -15.46 -7.32 -3.87
C LEU A 51 -16.07 -6.31 -2.90
N TYR A 52 -15.76 -5.03 -3.07
CA TYR A 52 -16.22 -3.99 -2.15
C TYR A 52 -17.73 -3.86 -2.14
N LYS A 53 -18.39 -4.04 -3.28
CA LYS A 53 -19.85 -4.11 -3.36
C LYS A 53 -20.40 -5.31 -2.58
N GLN A 54 -19.79 -6.49 -2.72
CA GLN A 54 -20.20 -7.68 -1.96
C GLN A 54 -20.01 -7.51 -0.45
N MET A 55 -18.95 -6.78 -0.03
CA MET A 55 -18.70 -6.46 1.37
C MET A 55 -19.73 -5.45 1.91
N GLU A 56 -20.12 -4.45 1.12
CA GLU A 56 -21.16 -3.48 1.49
C GLU A 56 -22.52 -4.15 1.72
N ASP A 57 -22.85 -5.15 0.90
CA ASP A 57 -24.09 -5.92 0.99
C ASP A 57 -24.10 -6.99 2.10
N THR A 58 -22.95 -7.24 2.75
CA THR A 58 -22.83 -8.30 3.77
C THR A 58 -23.41 -7.83 5.11
N LYS A 59 -24.50 -8.46 5.56
CA LYS A 59 -25.23 -8.08 6.78
C LYS A 59 -24.59 -8.59 8.07
N ASP A 60 -24.03 -9.79 8.03
CA ASP A 60 -23.42 -10.44 9.21
C ASP A 60 -21.91 -10.53 9.04
N MET A 61 -21.27 -9.40 9.37
CA MET A 61 -19.85 -9.20 9.10
C MET A 61 -18.95 -10.08 9.98
N ARG A 62 -19.36 -10.39 11.21
CA ARG A 62 -18.54 -11.22 12.12
C ARG A 62 -18.34 -12.64 11.61
N ASP A 63 -19.40 -13.22 11.03
CA ASP A 63 -19.37 -14.59 10.52
C ASP A 63 -18.80 -14.66 9.09
N ASN A 64 -18.72 -13.52 8.39
CA ASN A 64 -18.29 -13.40 7.02
C ASN A 64 -17.12 -12.42 6.82
N LEU A 65 -16.30 -12.21 7.86
CA LEU A 65 -15.16 -11.32 7.79
C LEU A 65 -14.13 -11.87 6.78
N PRO A 66 -13.82 -11.13 5.70
CA PRO A 66 -12.76 -11.57 4.80
C PRO A 66 -11.42 -11.47 5.52
N HIS A 67 -10.51 -12.39 5.19
CA HIS A 67 -9.15 -12.41 5.74
C HIS A 67 -8.13 -12.77 4.66
N THR A 68 -6.86 -12.59 4.97
CA THR A 68 -5.75 -12.89 4.07
C THR A 68 -4.83 -13.94 4.65
N SER A 69 -4.15 -14.69 3.78
CA SER A 69 -3.00 -15.50 4.15
C SER A 69 -1.78 -15.12 3.30
N MET A 70 -0.60 -15.26 3.89
CA MET A 70 0.67 -15.01 3.20
C MET A 70 0.87 -16.02 2.07
N PRO A 71 1.64 -15.67 1.02
CA PRO A 71 2.12 -16.67 0.07
C PRO A 71 2.92 -17.75 0.81
N THR A 72 2.85 -18.97 0.33
CA THR A 72 3.60 -20.11 0.88
C THR A 72 5.08 -20.07 0.45
N ASN A 73 5.97 -20.79 1.18
CA ASN A 73 7.37 -20.90 0.77
C ASN A 73 7.55 -21.42 -0.66
N PRO A 74 6.83 -22.47 -1.10
CA PRO A 74 6.92 -22.91 -2.49
C PRO A 74 6.54 -21.85 -3.52
N GLU A 75 5.51 -21.06 -3.25
CA GLU A 75 5.08 -19.98 -4.16
C GLU A 75 6.14 -18.87 -4.26
N ILE A 76 6.75 -18.47 -3.14
CA ILE A 76 7.84 -17.48 -3.16
C ILE A 76 9.06 -18.07 -3.86
N ALA A 77 9.41 -19.32 -3.55
CA ALA A 77 10.52 -20.05 -4.14
C ALA A 77 10.40 -20.17 -5.67
N GLU A 78 9.19 -20.37 -6.20
CA GLU A 78 8.91 -20.41 -7.64
C GLU A 78 9.34 -19.11 -8.35
N HIS A 79 9.10 -17.95 -7.75
CA HIS A 79 9.56 -16.65 -8.28
C HIS A 79 11.08 -16.58 -8.34
N PHE A 80 11.78 -17.03 -7.30
CA PHE A 80 13.26 -17.02 -7.26
C PHE A 80 13.87 -18.03 -8.22
N GLU A 81 13.34 -19.24 -8.30
CA GLU A 81 13.78 -20.25 -9.28
C GLU A 81 13.57 -19.77 -10.71
N LYS A 82 12.43 -19.13 -10.98
CA LYS A 82 12.16 -18.52 -12.28
C LYS A 82 13.15 -17.42 -12.59
N ALA A 83 13.48 -16.56 -11.64
CA ALA A 83 14.47 -15.50 -11.84
C ALA A 83 15.84 -16.09 -12.19
N ILE A 84 16.28 -17.17 -11.51
CA ILE A 84 17.52 -17.89 -11.82
C ILE A 84 17.45 -18.49 -13.24
N ALA A 85 16.36 -19.18 -13.57
CA ALA A 85 16.18 -19.80 -14.90
C ALA A 85 16.18 -18.76 -16.04
N ASP A 86 15.64 -17.57 -15.79
CA ASP A 86 15.62 -16.44 -16.74
C ASP A 86 16.97 -15.68 -16.79
N GLY A 87 17.97 -16.12 -16.02
CA GLY A 87 19.35 -15.59 -16.02
C GLY A 87 19.49 -14.25 -15.30
N TYR A 88 18.71 -13.99 -14.27
CA TYR A 88 18.91 -12.84 -13.38
C TYR A 88 20.00 -13.16 -12.34
N ASP A 89 20.85 -12.18 -12.08
CA ASP A 89 21.94 -12.27 -11.09
C ASP A 89 21.51 -11.66 -9.74
N GLU A 90 20.53 -10.75 -9.77
CA GLU A 90 20.07 -10.02 -8.58
C GLU A 90 18.58 -9.75 -8.66
N VAL A 91 17.91 -9.79 -7.50
CA VAL A 91 16.48 -9.48 -7.32
C VAL A 91 16.32 -8.45 -6.22
N ILE A 92 15.48 -7.46 -6.45
CA ILE A 92 15.01 -6.49 -5.45
C ILE A 92 13.53 -6.74 -5.22
N VAL A 93 13.14 -7.11 -3.99
CA VAL A 93 11.74 -7.38 -3.64
C VAL A 93 11.20 -6.28 -2.73
N ILE A 94 10.15 -5.60 -3.16
CA ILE A 94 9.42 -4.63 -2.34
C ILE A 94 8.23 -5.34 -1.71
N CYS A 95 8.18 -5.39 -0.39
CA CYS A 95 7.14 -6.08 0.36
C CYS A 95 6.25 -5.10 1.11
N ILE A 96 4.99 -5.51 1.32
CA ILE A 96 4.09 -4.87 2.29
C ILE A 96 4.77 -4.70 3.64
N SER A 97 4.38 -3.65 4.37
CA SER A 97 4.87 -3.38 5.73
C SER A 97 4.84 -4.60 6.64
N SER A 98 5.97 -4.84 7.32
CA SER A 98 6.06 -5.82 8.42
C SER A 98 5.15 -5.48 9.61
N GLY A 99 4.73 -4.22 9.74
CA GLY A 99 3.76 -3.77 10.74
C GLY A 99 2.31 -4.19 10.46
N LEU A 100 2.01 -4.67 9.24
CA LEU A 100 0.69 -5.13 8.82
C LEU A 100 0.55 -6.66 8.77
N GLY A 101 1.66 -7.38 8.69
CA GLY A 101 1.62 -8.84 8.59
C GLY A 101 2.99 -9.46 8.43
N GLY A 102 3.03 -10.79 8.28
CA GLY A 102 4.27 -11.57 8.23
C GLY A 102 4.92 -11.69 6.85
N THR A 103 4.31 -11.20 5.77
CA THR A 103 4.75 -11.43 4.40
C THR A 103 6.20 -11.00 4.15
N TYR A 104 6.60 -9.80 4.60
CA TYR A 104 7.98 -9.34 4.51
C TYR A 104 8.97 -10.34 5.16
N ASN A 105 8.70 -10.72 6.41
CA ASN A 105 9.58 -11.65 7.12
C ASN A 105 9.64 -13.02 6.44
N PHE A 106 8.54 -13.47 5.87
CA PHE A 106 8.46 -14.75 5.19
C PHE A 106 9.24 -14.76 3.86
N VAL A 107 9.10 -13.71 3.05
CA VAL A 107 9.90 -13.51 1.83
C VAL A 107 11.39 -13.41 2.18
N ARG A 108 11.76 -12.67 3.23
CA ARG A 108 13.14 -12.53 3.68
C ARG A 108 13.74 -13.87 4.12
N LEU A 109 13.01 -14.65 4.91
CA LEU A 109 13.48 -15.98 5.33
C LEU A 109 13.63 -16.94 4.13
N THR A 110 12.68 -16.94 3.19
CA THR A 110 12.81 -17.76 1.98
C THR A 110 14.01 -17.32 1.14
N ALA A 111 14.33 -16.03 1.10
CA ALA A 111 15.47 -15.51 0.35
C ALA A 111 16.84 -16.03 0.90
N GLU A 112 16.93 -16.32 2.21
CA GLU A 112 18.14 -16.87 2.84
C GLU A 112 18.54 -18.24 2.23
N ASP A 113 17.57 -19.03 1.78
CA ASP A 113 17.82 -20.34 1.12
C ASP A 113 18.46 -20.20 -0.27
N TYR A 114 18.56 -18.97 -0.80
CA TYR A 114 19.05 -18.66 -2.15
C TYR A 114 20.37 -17.89 -2.19
N GLU A 115 20.97 -17.54 -1.03
CA GLU A 115 22.15 -16.67 -0.94
C GLU A 115 23.32 -17.12 -1.83
N ASP A 116 23.52 -18.42 -2.01
CA ASP A 116 24.59 -18.99 -2.85
C ASP A 116 24.28 -18.95 -4.36
N ARG A 117 23.04 -18.66 -4.77
CA ARG A 117 22.54 -18.80 -6.13
C ARG A 117 22.03 -17.51 -6.75
N LEU A 118 21.49 -16.61 -5.94
CA LEU A 118 20.85 -15.39 -6.36
C LEU A 118 21.00 -14.31 -5.29
N LYS A 119 21.51 -13.14 -5.66
CA LYS A 119 21.55 -12.02 -4.72
C LYS A 119 20.15 -11.43 -4.57
N ILE A 120 19.55 -11.50 -3.39
CA ILE A 120 18.20 -11.01 -3.12
C ILE A 120 18.23 -9.90 -2.08
N THR A 121 17.68 -8.74 -2.43
CA THR A 121 17.49 -7.61 -1.51
C THR A 121 16.01 -7.47 -1.22
N VAL A 122 15.57 -7.78 0.01
CA VAL A 122 14.17 -7.67 0.43
C VAL A 122 13.97 -6.39 1.22
N ILE A 123 13.04 -5.54 0.79
CA ILE A 123 12.76 -4.23 1.36
C ILE A 123 11.39 -4.25 2.03
N ASP A 124 11.36 -3.91 3.32
CA ASP A 124 10.15 -3.64 4.07
C ASP A 124 9.68 -2.21 3.76
N SER A 125 8.62 -2.08 2.96
CA SER A 125 8.15 -0.77 2.52
C SER A 125 7.60 0.13 3.63
N LYS A 126 7.30 -0.43 4.80
CA LYS A 126 6.62 0.27 5.90
C LYS A 126 5.29 0.91 5.51
N ILE A 127 4.68 0.41 4.45
CA ILE A 127 3.44 0.91 3.85
C ILE A 127 2.71 -0.22 3.13
N THR A 128 1.61 0.07 2.48
CA THR A 128 0.88 -0.77 1.52
C THR A 128 0.29 0.11 0.41
N CYS A 129 -0.55 -0.47 -0.42
CA CYS A 129 -1.21 0.22 -1.53
C CYS A 129 -0.21 0.77 -2.56
N PHE A 130 -0.66 1.72 -3.36
CA PHE A 130 0.15 2.19 -4.50
C PHE A 130 1.46 2.89 -4.09
N ILE A 131 1.63 3.35 -2.84
CA ILE A 131 2.94 3.83 -2.39
C ILE A 131 3.97 2.69 -2.40
N GLU A 132 3.61 1.50 -1.89
CA GLU A 132 4.44 0.29 -1.98
C GLU A 132 4.76 -0.05 -3.44
N GLY A 133 3.73 -0.09 -4.31
CA GLY A 133 3.91 -0.35 -5.74
C GLY A 133 4.77 0.69 -6.43
N TYR A 134 4.64 1.96 -6.03
CA TYR A 134 5.46 3.03 -6.63
C TYR A 134 6.94 2.93 -6.21
N LEU A 135 7.25 2.45 -5.01
CA LEU A 135 8.63 2.11 -4.64
C LEU A 135 9.22 1.06 -5.59
N ALA A 136 8.44 0.05 -5.97
CA ALA A 136 8.88 -0.94 -6.97
C ALA A 136 9.04 -0.32 -8.37
N VAL A 137 8.17 0.61 -8.76
CA VAL A 137 8.31 1.40 -10.01
C VAL A 137 9.61 2.21 -10.00
N MET A 138 9.92 2.89 -8.90
CA MET A 138 11.18 3.63 -8.75
C MET A 138 12.38 2.70 -8.86
N ALA A 139 12.39 1.59 -8.09
CA ALA A 139 13.45 0.58 -8.15
C ALA A 139 13.65 0.08 -9.59
N LYS A 140 12.57 -0.24 -10.30
CA LYS A 140 12.64 -0.73 -11.69
C LYS A 140 13.26 0.29 -12.64
N LYS A 141 12.84 1.56 -12.57
CA LYS A 141 13.43 2.63 -13.41
C LYS A 141 14.91 2.78 -13.14
N MET A 142 15.31 2.84 -11.87
CA MET A 142 16.71 2.96 -11.47
C MET A 142 17.55 1.72 -11.87
N VAL A 143 16.96 0.52 -11.82
CA VAL A 143 17.59 -0.71 -12.34
C VAL A 143 17.83 -0.59 -13.85
N ASP A 144 16.85 -0.10 -14.61
CA ASP A 144 16.97 0.08 -16.07
C ASP A 144 18.00 1.15 -16.45
N GLU A 145 18.19 2.16 -15.60
CA GLU A 145 19.21 3.20 -15.73
C GLU A 145 20.61 2.72 -15.27
N GLY A 146 20.71 1.51 -14.73
CA GLY A 146 22.00 0.94 -14.27
C GLY A 146 22.46 1.45 -12.91
N VAL A 147 21.58 2.07 -12.10
CA VAL A 147 21.91 2.56 -10.75
C VAL A 147 22.25 1.39 -9.82
N PRO A 148 23.34 1.47 -9.01
CA PRO A 148 23.68 0.41 -8.05
C PRO A 148 22.56 0.17 -7.03
N THR A 149 22.39 -1.09 -6.60
CA THR A 149 21.32 -1.48 -5.66
C THR A 149 21.42 -0.76 -4.32
N GLU A 150 22.62 -0.51 -3.82
CA GLU A 150 22.85 0.23 -2.57
C GLU A 150 22.31 1.67 -2.67
N THR A 151 22.45 2.31 -3.83
CA THR A 151 21.89 3.65 -4.10
C THR A 151 20.37 3.59 -4.23
N ILE A 152 19.84 2.56 -4.91
CA ILE A 152 18.39 2.33 -5.01
C ILE A 152 17.78 2.21 -3.61
N VAL A 153 18.37 1.39 -2.74
CA VAL A 153 17.91 1.21 -1.35
C VAL A 153 17.90 2.53 -0.57
N LYS A 154 18.92 3.37 -0.73
CA LYS A 154 18.97 4.69 -0.08
C LYS A 154 17.85 5.61 -0.56
N GLU A 155 17.61 5.70 -1.87
CA GLU A 155 16.54 6.51 -2.45
C GLU A 155 15.14 6.02 -1.97
N LEU A 156 14.91 4.71 -1.97
CA LEU A 156 13.66 4.15 -1.47
C LEU A 156 13.47 4.42 0.02
N ASN A 157 14.54 4.30 0.82
CA ASN A 157 14.50 4.61 2.25
C ASN A 157 14.17 6.08 2.50
N TRP A 158 14.72 7.01 1.69
CA TRP A 158 14.38 8.41 1.77
C TRP A 158 12.90 8.65 1.50
N VAL A 159 12.34 8.08 0.43
CA VAL A 159 10.91 8.17 0.13
C VAL A 159 10.07 7.59 1.26
N MET A 160 10.47 6.43 1.81
CA MET A 160 9.76 5.78 2.91
C MET A 160 9.72 6.61 4.19
N ARG A 161 10.71 7.46 4.45
CA ARG A 161 10.71 8.39 5.59
C ARG A 161 9.80 9.60 5.39
N HIS A 162 9.60 10.03 4.15
CA HIS A 162 8.93 11.31 3.82
C HIS A 162 7.55 11.14 3.16
N ARG A 163 7.14 9.89 2.90
CA ARG A 163 5.83 9.58 2.34
C ARG A 163 4.71 9.80 3.35
N GLU A 164 3.50 10.06 2.85
CA GLU A 164 2.34 10.13 3.71
C GLU A 164 1.14 9.39 3.11
N PHE A 165 0.41 8.73 3.99
CA PHE A 165 -0.92 8.20 3.74
C PHE A 165 -1.86 8.83 4.75
N VAL A 166 -2.84 9.58 4.30
CA VAL A 166 -3.80 10.26 5.18
C VAL A 166 -5.19 9.95 4.70
N GLY A 167 -5.95 9.18 5.47
CA GLY A 167 -7.24 8.70 5.03
C GLY A 167 -8.29 8.61 6.11
N LEU A 168 -9.52 8.52 5.67
CA LEU A 168 -10.66 8.22 6.51
C LEU A 168 -11.23 6.86 6.13
N ASP A 169 -11.27 5.97 7.10
CA ASP A 169 -12.19 4.84 7.07
C ASP A 169 -13.42 5.19 7.91
N SER A 170 -14.57 5.35 7.24
CA SER A 170 -15.81 5.73 7.93
C SER A 170 -16.32 4.62 8.86
N ARG A 171 -15.82 3.40 8.71
CA ARG A 171 -16.20 2.22 9.51
C ARG A 171 -14.98 1.40 9.88
N LEU A 172 -14.55 1.53 11.11
CA LEU A 172 -13.36 0.87 11.66
C LEU A 172 -13.52 -0.62 11.95
N ASP A 173 -14.71 -1.15 11.85
CA ASP A 173 -15.03 -2.53 12.25
C ASP A 173 -14.07 -3.51 11.57
N TYR A 174 -13.82 -3.36 10.26
CA TYR A 174 -12.91 -4.22 9.51
C TYR A 174 -11.47 -4.14 10.03
N LEU A 175 -10.93 -2.93 10.19
CA LEU A 175 -9.58 -2.72 10.72
C LEU A 175 -9.42 -3.27 12.15
N ILE A 176 -10.45 -3.11 12.98
CA ILE A 176 -10.44 -3.56 14.38
C ILE A 176 -10.56 -5.07 14.45
N TYR A 177 -11.54 -5.68 13.76
CA TYR A 177 -11.76 -7.12 13.78
C TYR A 177 -10.60 -7.90 13.12
N ASN A 178 -10.01 -7.35 12.07
CA ASN A 178 -8.81 -7.92 11.45
C ASN A 178 -7.51 -7.61 12.21
N GLY A 179 -7.57 -6.79 13.29
CA GLY A 179 -6.41 -6.50 14.15
C GLY A 179 -5.34 -5.62 13.49
N ARG A 180 -5.67 -4.83 12.45
CA ARG A 180 -4.71 -3.99 11.72
C ARG A 180 -4.66 -2.55 12.19
N LEU A 181 -5.62 -2.10 13.02
CA LEU A 181 -5.56 -0.77 13.65
C LEU A 181 -4.83 -0.87 15.00
N LYS A 182 -3.65 -0.30 15.10
CA LYS A 182 -2.90 -0.22 16.35
C LYS A 182 -3.67 0.61 17.38
N GLY A 183 -3.88 0.05 18.58
CA GLY A 183 -4.70 0.72 19.61
C GLY A 183 -6.20 0.71 19.31
N GLY A 184 -6.68 -0.05 18.31
CA GLY A 184 -8.08 -0.14 17.89
C GLY A 184 -9.05 -0.49 19.02
N ALA A 185 -8.59 -1.20 20.04
CA ALA A 185 -9.38 -1.54 21.24
C ALA A 185 -9.96 -0.29 21.96
N ALA A 186 -9.27 0.86 21.90
CA ALA A 186 -9.75 2.11 22.50
C ALA A 186 -11.01 2.68 21.81
N PHE A 187 -11.31 2.22 20.60
CA PHE A 187 -12.48 2.62 19.82
C PHE A 187 -13.69 1.70 20.04
N PHE A 188 -13.52 0.53 20.67
CA PHE A 188 -14.64 -0.31 21.06
C PHE A 188 -15.58 0.43 22.02
N GLY A 189 -16.86 0.53 21.64
CA GLY A 189 -17.87 1.22 22.43
C GLY A 189 -18.04 2.74 22.13
N LYS A 190 -17.10 3.38 21.42
CA LYS A 190 -17.23 4.76 20.95
C LYS A 190 -17.60 4.87 19.46
N LEU A 191 -17.84 3.73 18.85
CA LEU A 191 -17.89 3.52 17.39
C LEU A 191 -18.97 4.29 16.61
N MET A 192 -20.01 4.80 17.29
CA MET A 192 -21.15 5.38 16.55
C MET A 192 -20.97 6.86 16.15
N SER A 193 -19.94 7.56 16.64
CA SER A 193 -19.78 8.99 16.37
C SER A 193 -18.34 9.46 16.13
N VAL A 194 -17.34 8.65 16.39
CA VAL A 194 -15.92 9.05 16.26
C VAL A 194 -15.33 8.37 15.04
N CYS A 195 -14.91 9.18 14.05
CA CYS A 195 -14.24 8.73 12.83
C CYS A 195 -12.76 9.15 12.92
N PRO A 196 -11.82 8.20 13.06
CA PRO A 196 -10.40 8.51 13.04
C PRO A 196 -9.91 8.77 11.62
N VAL A 197 -9.01 9.72 11.51
CA VAL A 197 -8.13 9.88 10.36
C VAL A 197 -6.94 8.97 10.60
N ILE A 198 -6.72 8.04 9.71
CA ILE A 198 -5.66 7.03 9.81
C ILE A 198 -4.44 7.42 8.98
N HIS A 199 -3.27 7.00 9.47
CA HIS A 199 -2.01 7.08 8.76
C HIS A 199 -1.10 5.91 9.15
N PHE A 200 0.08 5.84 8.54
CA PHE A 200 1.12 4.86 8.90
C PHE A 200 2.19 5.52 9.75
N ASN A 201 2.49 4.93 10.91
CA ASN A 201 3.62 5.36 11.72
C ASN A 201 4.97 4.88 11.14
N GLU A 202 6.07 5.22 11.80
CA GLU A 202 7.43 4.84 11.39
C GLU A 202 7.66 3.31 11.35
N ASN A 203 6.91 2.56 12.16
CA ASN A 203 6.95 1.09 12.16
C ASN A 203 6.11 0.46 11.03
N GLY A 204 5.41 1.27 10.23
CA GLY A 204 4.50 0.80 9.18
C GLY A 204 3.19 0.20 9.71
N GLU A 205 2.77 0.59 10.91
CA GLU A 205 1.49 0.21 11.52
C GLU A 205 0.42 1.28 11.23
N ILE A 206 -0.82 0.86 10.99
CA ILE A 206 -1.95 1.80 10.87
C ILE A 206 -2.32 2.32 12.27
N VAL A 207 -2.28 3.63 12.43
CA VAL A 207 -2.63 4.32 13.67
C VAL A 207 -3.61 5.48 13.40
N SER A 208 -4.28 5.94 14.46
CA SER A 208 -5.12 7.15 14.38
C SER A 208 -4.26 8.38 14.56
N LEU A 209 -4.18 9.23 13.54
CA LEU A 209 -3.51 10.53 13.60
C LEU A 209 -4.33 11.57 14.37
N THR A 210 -5.63 11.60 14.10
CA THR A 210 -6.62 12.45 14.78
C THR A 210 -8.01 11.85 14.66
N THR A 211 -9.00 12.44 15.29
CA THR A 211 -10.39 11.99 15.20
C THR A 211 -11.33 13.13 14.86
N GLY A 212 -12.41 12.85 14.12
CA GLY A 212 -13.54 13.72 13.89
C GLY A 212 -14.81 13.18 14.56
N ILE A 213 -15.72 14.07 14.99
CA ILE A 213 -17.06 13.66 15.38
C ILE A 213 -17.92 13.66 14.11
N GLY A 214 -18.18 12.44 13.60
CA GLY A 214 -18.86 12.21 12.32
C GLY A 214 -17.93 12.32 11.10
N GLU A 215 -18.33 11.66 10.02
CA GLU A 215 -17.58 11.52 8.77
C GLU A 215 -17.11 12.88 8.20
N LYS A 216 -18.03 13.85 8.09
CA LYS A 216 -17.74 15.16 7.51
C LYS A 216 -16.57 15.88 8.21
N LYS A 217 -16.57 15.88 9.57
CA LYS A 217 -15.49 16.53 10.32
C LYS A 217 -14.16 15.79 10.20
N ALA A 218 -14.19 14.47 10.06
CA ALA A 218 -12.99 13.69 9.83
C ALA A 218 -12.42 13.96 8.42
N LEU A 219 -13.25 13.99 7.38
CA LEU A 219 -12.85 14.38 6.01
C LEU A 219 -12.25 15.79 5.95
N VAL A 220 -12.86 16.75 6.65
CA VAL A 220 -12.29 18.11 6.79
C VAL A 220 -10.89 18.06 7.37
N LYS A 221 -10.67 17.27 8.43
CA LYS A 221 -9.33 17.10 9.01
C LYS A 221 -8.35 16.40 8.06
N THR A 222 -8.81 15.40 7.33
CA THR A 222 -8.01 14.73 6.29
C THR A 222 -7.50 15.74 5.25
N CYS A 223 -8.39 16.59 4.73
CA CYS A 223 -8.02 17.66 3.79
C CYS A 223 -7.08 18.70 4.42
N GLN A 224 -7.34 19.14 5.66
CA GLN A 224 -6.46 20.10 6.35
C GLN A 224 -5.06 19.57 6.55
N ILE A 225 -4.93 18.30 6.94
CA ILE A 225 -3.62 17.65 7.11
C ILE A 225 -2.89 17.59 5.78
N MET A 226 -3.55 17.11 4.71
CA MET A 226 -2.92 17.03 3.40
C MET A 226 -2.55 18.41 2.84
N GLN A 227 -3.41 19.40 2.99
CA GLN A 227 -3.10 20.77 2.62
C GLN A 227 -1.85 21.28 3.36
N GLY A 228 -1.72 20.97 4.66
CA GLY A 228 -0.52 21.31 5.45
C GLY A 228 0.75 20.66 4.93
N ILE A 229 0.68 19.40 4.48
CA ILE A 229 1.82 18.65 3.92
C ILE A 229 2.31 19.28 2.61
N ILE A 230 1.39 19.65 1.72
CA ILE A 230 1.75 20.13 0.36
C ILE A 230 1.92 21.64 0.27
N LYS A 231 1.57 22.41 1.31
CA LYS A 231 1.44 23.87 1.30
C LYS A 231 2.66 24.61 0.73
N ASP A 232 3.86 24.16 1.10
CA ASP A 232 5.12 24.81 0.72
C ASP A 232 5.94 23.95 -0.24
N ARG A 233 5.30 22.98 -0.93
CA ARG A 233 5.91 22.07 -1.88
C ARG A 233 5.55 22.46 -3.32
N ASP A 234 6.52 22.42 -4.22
CA ASP A 234 6.26 22.52 -5.65
C ASP A 234 5.53 21.24 -6.13
N PRO A 235 4.44 21.32 -6.90
CA PRO A 235 3.75 20.12 -7.42
C PRO A 235 4.63 19.17 -8.23
N LYS A 236 5.78 19.61 -8.74
CA LYS A 236 6.75 18.74 -9.41
C LYS A 236 7.59 17.89 -8.45
N ASP A 237 7.67 18.26 -7.17
CA ASP A 237 8.49 17.61 -6.14
C ASP A 237 7.71 16.52 -5.38
N TYR A 238 6.51 16.17 -5.85
CA TYR A 238 5.74 15.08 -5.27
C TYR A 238 4.74 14.48 -6.25
N ILE A 239 4.29 13.28 -5.94
CA ILE A 239 3.11 12.64 -6.52
C ILE A 239 2.02 12.65 -5.46
N LEU A 240 0.84 13.15 -5.82
CA LEU A 240 -0.35 13.14 -4.99
C LEU A 240 -1.51 12.52 -5.75
N LEU A 241 -2.12 11.52 -5.15
CA LEU A 241 -3.28 10.83 -5.72
C LEU A 241 -4.21 10.34 -4.61
N HIS A 242 -5.41 9.92 -4.99
CA HIS A 242 -6.31 9.22 -4.08
C HIS A 242 -6.17 7.71 -4.19
N THR A 243 -6.40 7.02 -3.07
CA THR A 243 -6.77 5.61 -3.04
C THR A 243 -8.09 5.43 -2.32
N PHE A 244 -8.86 4.44 -2.71
CA PHE A 244 -10.23 4.25 -2.23
C PHE A 244 -10.69 2.81 -2.41
N THR A 245 -11.72 2.43 -1.64
CA THR A 245 -12.35 1.11 -1.75
C THR A 245 -13.71 1.13 -2.47
N GLY A 246 -14.12 2.29 -2.99
CA GLY A 246 -15.33 2.42 -3.76
C GLY A 246 -15.62 3.88 -4.15
N PRO A 247 -16.55 4.12 -5.07
CA PRO A 247 -16.82 5.47 -5.56
C PRO A 247 -17.46 6.36 -4.49
N ARG A 248 -18.23 5.80 -3.56
CA ARG A 248 -18.92 6.59 -2.53
C ARG A 248 -17.96 7.30 -1.57
N PRO A 249 -17.01 6.63 -0.90
CA PRO A 249 -16.06 7.32 -0.02
C PRO A 249 -15.18 8.31 -0.79
N LEU A 250 -14.76 7.99 -2.01
CA LEU A 250 -14.01 8.92 -2.86
C LEU A 250 -14.82 10.20 -3.15
N ASN A 251 -16.07 10.07 -3.61
CA ASN A 251 -16.91 11.24 -3.92
C ASN A 251 -17.11 12.14 -2.70
N ARG A 252 -17.25 11.55 -1.50
CA ARG A 252 -17.33 12.30 -0.24
C ARG A 252 -16.07 13.11 0.06
N LEU A 253 -14.90 12.50 -0.17
CA LEU A 253 -13.62 13.18 -0.02
C LEU A 253 -13.51 14.33 -1.02
N LEU A 254 -13.80 14.09 -2.30
CA LEU A 254 -13.74 15.07 -3.38
C LEU A 254 -14.69 16.26 -3.15
N GLU A 255 -15.87 16.06 -2.54
CA GLU A 255 -16.78 17.13 -2.18
C GLU A 255 -16.15 18.13 -1.19
N ILE A 256 -15.43 17.63 -0.19
CA ILE A 256 -14.78 18.45 0.83
C ILE A 256 -13.47 19.05 0.30
N GLU A 257 -12.71 18.31 -0.48
CA GLU A 257 -11.43 18.73 -1.06
C GLU A 257 -11.51 20.05 -1.84
N LYS A 258 -12.62 20.30 -2.52
CA LYS A 258 -12.85 21.53 -3.30
C LYS A 258 -12.65 22.81 -2.48
N ASP A 259 -12.98 22.77 -1.18
CA ASP A 259 -12.86 23.91 -0.29
C ASP A 259 -11.41 24.16 0.17
N TYR A 260 -10.50 23.19 -0.07
CA TYR A 260 -9.11 23.24 0.38
C TYR A 260 -8.10 23.49 -0.74
N GLY A 261 -8.55 23.55 -1.99
CA GLY A 261 -7.68 23.79 -3.14
C GLY A 261 -6.63 22.72 -3.40
N ILE A 262 -6.83 21.52 -2.84
CA ILE A 262 -5.94 20.37 -3.08
C ILE A 262 -6.16 19.92 -4.53
N LYS A 263 -5.07 19.61 -5.22
CA LYS A 263 -5.09 19.08 -6.58
C LYS A 263 -4.17 17.89 -6.66
N CYS A 264 -4.75 16.71 -6.82
CA CYS A 264 -3.97 15.53 -7.19
C CYS A 264 -3.36 15.75 -8.57
N ASN A 265 -2.09 15.40 -8.71
CA ASN A 265 -1.31 15.51 -9.95
C ASN A 265 -1.07 14.15 -10.60
N HIS A 266 -1.72 13.11 -10.09
CA HIS A 266 -1.63 11.75 -10.57
C HIS A 266 -3.01 11.10 -10.62
N GLU A 267 -3.12 10.02 -11.43
CA GLU A 267 -4.35 9.24 -11.55
C GLU A 267 -4.62 8.45 -10.27
N ASP A 268 -5.87 8.44 -9.84
CA ASP A 268 -6.32 7.70 -8.66
C ASP A 268 -6.15 6.20 -8.87
N VAL A 269 -5.81 5.49 -7.79
CA VAL A 269 -5.63 4.04 -7.80
C VAL A 269 -6.57 3.39 -6.80
N ILE A 270 -7.46 2.52 -7.29
CA ILE A 270 -8.31 1.71 -6.40
C ILE A 270 -7.45 0.83 -5.52
N MET A 271 -7.82 0.70 -4.26
CA MET A 271 -7.13 -0.19 -3.33
C MET A 271 -7.28 -1.64 -3.76
N SER A 272 -6.20 -2.39 -3.69
CA SER A 272 -6.24 -3.83 -4.02
C SER A 272 -7.17 -4.60 -3.08
N PRO A 273 -7.76 -5.72 -3.53
CA PRO A 273 -8.58 -6.57 -2.69
C PRO A 273 -7.98 -6.93 -1.34
N VAL A 274 -6.73 -7.37 -1.29
CA VAL A 274 -6.04 -7.74 -0.04
C VAL A 274 -5.90 -6.56 0.92
N SER A 275 -5.50 -5.39 0.43
CA SER A 275 -5.40 -4.20 1.28
C SER A 275 -6.78 -3.71 1.71
N GLY A 276 -7.74 -3.74 0.81
CA GLY A 276 -9.08 -3.18 1.03
C GLY A 276 -9.96 -3.98 1.97
N ILE A 277 -9.83 -5.31 2.02
CA ILE A 277 -10.66 -6.12 2.93
C ILE A 277 -10.45 -5.81 4.41
N HIS A 278 -9.27 -5.33 4.75
CA HIS A 278 -8.96 -4.92 6.13
C HIS A 278 -9.55 -3.55 6.47
N ASN A 279 -9.80 -2.70 5.48
CA ASN A 279 -10.40 -1.39 5.64
C ASN A 279 -11.93 -1.40 5.47
N GLY A 280 -12.45 -2.37 4.74
CA GLY A 280 -13.87 -2.36 4.34
C GLY A 280 -14.16 -1.40 3.18
N PRO A 281 -15.42 -1.34 2.70
CA PRO A 281 -15.78 -0.60 1.49
C PRO A 281 -16.00 0.92 1.68
N TRP A 282 -15.49 1.51 2.78
CA TRP A 282 -15.76 2.92 3.13
C TRP A 282 -14.51 3.77 3.32
N LEU A 283 -13.37 3.35 2.77
CA LEU A 283 -12.13 4.12 2.87
C LEU A 283 -11.92 5.02 1.66
N ALA A 284 -11.49 6.27 1.92
CA ALA A 284 -10.83 7.13 0.95
C ALA A 284 -9.64 7.83 1.62
N ALA A 285 -8.52 7.91 0.90
CA ALA A 285 -7.28 8.46 1.43
C ALA A 285 -6.48 9.19 0.34
N TYR A 286 -5.65 10.13 0.77
CA TYR A 286 -4.54 10.65 -0.02
C TYR A 286 -3.32 9.76 0.12
N MET A 287 -2.61 9.58 -0.97
CA MET A 287 -1.26 9.06 -1.00
C MET A 287 -0.32 10.16 -1.50
N TYR A 288 0.61 10.56 -0.67
CA TYR A 288 1.67 11.52 -0.97
C TYR A 288 3.00 10.78 -1.07
N ILE A 289 3.67 10.91 -2.21
CA ILE A 289 4.96 10.30 -2.49
C ILE A 289 5.90 11.44 -2.87
N PRO A 290 6.89 11.77 -2.02
CA PRO A 290 7.84 12.83 -2.32
C PRO A 290 8.80 12.41 -3.42
N ILE A 291 9.24 13.38 -4.21
CA ILE A 291 10.34 13.27 -5.16
C ILE A 291 11.50 14.04 -4.55
N ARG A 292 12.62 13.34 -4.27
CA ARG A 292 13.79 13.97 -3.68
C ARG A 292 14.43 14.95 -4.67
N ARG A 293 14.72 16.14 -4.19
CA ARG A 293 15.49 17.14 -4.95
C ARG A 293 16.98 16.89 -4.78
N GLU A 294 17.79 17.35 -5.72
CA GLU A 294 19.25 17.16 -5.70
C GLU A 294 19.92 17.80 -4.47
N ASP A 295 19.32 18.87 -3.92
CA ASP A 295 19.80 19.58 -2.73
C ASP A 295 19.38 18.94 -1.40
N GLU A 296 18.49 17.94 -1.42
CA GLU A 296 18.04 17.22 -0.23
C GLU A 296 18.98 16.05 0.09
N ASN A 297 19.38 15.95 1.36
CA ASN A 297 20.28 14.88 1.81
C ASN A 297 19.57 13.52 1.80
N ILE A 298 20.11 12.55 1.08
CA ILE A 298 19.55 11.20 0.95
C ILE A 298 19.55 10.41 2.27
N ASP A 299 20.44 10.75 3.18
CA ASP A 299 20.61 10.05 4.46
C ASP A 299 19.69 10.64 5.57
N GLU A 300 19.08 11.79 5.33
CA GLU A 300 18.04 12.42 6.16
C GLU A 300 16.64 12.06 5.69
#